data_abb48057a9970261241eae36b2e5a086
#
_entry.id   abb48057a9970261241eae36b2e5a086
#
_cell.length_a   1.000
_cell.length_b   1.000
_cell.length_c   1.000
_cell.angle_alpha   90.00
_cell.angle_beta   90.00
_cell.angle_gamma   90.00
#
_symmetry.space_group_name_H-M   'P 1'
#
loop_
_entity.id
_entity.type
_entity.pdbx_description
1 polymer ?
#
loop_
_entity_poly.entity_id
_entity_poly.type
_entity_poly.pdbx_seq_one_letter_code
_entity_poly.pdbx_strand_id
1 'polypeptide(L)'
;MKFSPTWYLLEQEGLLAQACLCNGLTALRRANLGDKKGLFYSAFFELSIGFERVLKLVLILDHMARNQLVPPDSKAVEDYGHKLRALFNAAKSVCAARNVTALDGFQAESLPIVILGFGLPPFLRTH
;
A
#
# COMPACT_ATOMS: atom_id res chain seq x y z
N MET A 1 -22.11 -12.19 -17.42
CA MET A 1 -22.16 -12.01 -15.97
C MET A 1 -21.89 -10.55 -15.65
N LYS A 2 -22.82 -9.91 -14.98
CA LYS A 2 -22.63 -8.52 -14.56
C LYS A 2 -22.04 -8.51 -13.15
N PHE A 3 -20.87 -7.93 -13.00
CA PHE A 3 -20.28 -7.70 -11.69
C PHE A 3 -20.98 -6.55 -10.97
N SER A 4 -21.01 -6.58 -9.64
CA SER A 4 -21.59 -5.52 -8.83
C SER A 4 -20.81 -4.21 -9.00
N PRO A 5 -21.42 -3.03 -8.74
CA PRO A 5 -20.67 -1.76 -8.73
C PRO A 5 -19.46 -1.77 -7.79
N THR A 6 -19.56 -2.45 -6.67
CA THR A 6 -18.43 -2.61 -5.73
C THR A 6 -17.23 -3.28 -6.40
N TRP A 7 -17.48 -4.30 -7.22
CA TRP A 7 -16.43 -5.01 -7.92
C TRP A 7 -15.67 -4.09 -8.89
N TYR A 8 -16.40 -3.25 -9.64
CA TYR A 8 -15.77 -2.27 -10.52
C TYR A 8 -14.93 -1.24 -9.77
N LEU A 9 -15.40 -0.80 -8.61
CA LEU A 9 -14.62 0.12 -7.77
C LEU A 9 -13.33 -0.54 -7.27
N LEU A 10 -13.39 -1.80 -6.88
CA LEU A 10 -12.20 -2.55 -6.44
C LEU A 10 -11.21 -2.73 -7.59
N GLU A 11 -11.69 -3.03 -8.79
CA GLU A 11 -10.86 -3.13 -9.98
C GLU A 11 -10.16 -1.80 -10.26
N GLN A 12 -10.89 -0.69 -10.21
CA GLN A 12 -10.34 0.65 -10.41
C GLN A 12 -9.27 0.97 -9.37
N GLU A 13 -9.51 0.65 -8.10
CA GLU A 13 -8.52 0.85 -7.04
C GLU A 13 -7.27 0.02 -7.27
N GLY A 14 -7.42 -1.21 -7.73
CA GLY A 14 -6.29 -2.07 -8.10
C GLY A 14 -5.45 -1.48 -9.23
N LEU A 15 -6.09 -0.94 -10.26
CA LEU A 15 -5.40 -0.30 -11.38
C LEU A 15 -4.66 0.96 -10.94
N LEU A 16 -5.28 1.77 -10.06
CA LEU A 16 -4.64 2.95 -9.51
C LEU A 16 -3.43 2.58 -8.64
N ALA A 17 -3.55 1.55 -7.83
CA ALA A 17 -2.43 1.04 -7.03
C ALA A 17 -1.28 0.59 -7.92
N GLN A 18 -1.57 -0.16 -8.97
CA GLN A 18 -0.58 -0.60 -9.94
C GLN A 18 0.12 0.60 -10.59
N ALA A 19 -0.63 1.59 -11.03
CA ALA A 19 -0.07 2.79 -11.66
C ALA A 19 0.86 3.54 -10.70
N CYS A 20 0.44 3.73 -9.44
CA CYS A 20 1.26 4.40 -8.43
C CYS A 20 2.56 3.63 -8.14
N LEU A 21 2.49 2.32 -8.00
CA LEU A 21 3.67 1.50 -7.75
C LEU A 21 4.64 1.52 -8.93
N CYS A 22 4.12 1.38 -10.16
CA CYS A 22 4.95 1.43 -11.37
C CYS A 22 5.61 2.80 -11.55
N ASN A 23 4.85 3.88 -11.36
CA ASN A 23 5.38 5.24 -11.44
C ASN A 23 6.44 5.49 -10.36
N GLY A 24 6.19 5.03 -9.15
CA GLY A 24 7.10 5.16 -8.03
C GLY A 24 8.42 4.43 -8.28
N LEU A 25 8.37 3.20 -8.76
CA LEU A 25 9.56 2.42 -9.09
C LEU A 25 10.34 3.04 -10.25
N THR A 26 9.65 3.54 -11.27
CA THR A 26 10.28 4.21 -12.39
C THR A 26 10.98 5.49 -11.93
N ALA A 27 10.33 6.29 -11.09
CA ALA A 27 10.93 7.51 -10.54
C ALA A 27 12.13 7.20 -9.66
N LEU A 28 12.05 6.13 -8.86
CA LEU A 28 13.16 5.69 -8.01
C LEU A 28 14.38 5.28 -8.85
N ARG A 29 14.16 4.56 -9.93
CA ARG A 29 15.21 4.17 -10.85
C ARG A 29 15.88 5.40 -11.48
N ARG A 30 15.08 6.37 -11.94
CA ARG A 30 15.61 7.62 -12.52
C ARG A 30 16.39 8.43 -11.49
N ALA A 31 15.92 8.47 -10.25
CA ALA A 31 16.59 9.16 -9.16
C ALA A 31 17.98 8.56 -8.90
N ASN A 32 18.07 7.22 -8.85
CA ASN A 32 19.33 6.52 -8.64
C ASN A 32 20.33 6.76 -9.77
N LEU A 33 19.86 6.84 -11.03
CA LEU A 33 20.72 7.03 -12.18
C LEU A 33 21.19 8.48 -12.33
N GLY A 34 20.38 9.44 -11.88
CA GLY A 34 20.65 10.85 -12.09
C GLY A 34 21.00 11.65 -10.84
N ASP A 35 21.06 11.02 -9.67
CA ASP A 35 21.28 11.69 -8.38
C ASP A 35 20.36 12.91 -8.19
N LYS A 36 19.09 12.75 -8.53
CA LYS A 36 18.08 13.81 -8.49
C LYS A 36 17.21 13.67 -7.27
N LYS A 37 17.46 14.46 -6.23
CA LYS A 37 16.73 14.40 -4.97
C LYS A 37 15.23 14.59 -5.13
N GLY A 38 14.80 15.47 -6.01
CA GLY A 38 13.37 15.70 -6.26
C GLY A 38 12.65 14.45 -6.75
N LEU A 39 13.32 13.61 -7.53
CA LEU A 39 12.75 12.34 -7.99
C LEU A 39 12.62 11.32 -6.87
N PHE A 40 13.50 11.33 -5.86
CA PHE A 40 13.35 10.49 -4.69
C PHE A 40 12.07 10.83 -3.91
N TYR A 41 11.81 12.12 -3.69
CA TYR A 41 10.57 12.55 -3.03
C TYR A 41 9.33 12.09 -3.80
N SER A 42 9.34 12.29 -5.10
CA SER A 42 8.24 11.87 -5.98
C SER A 42 8.06 10.36 -5.95
N ALA A 43 9.16 9.61 -6.03
CA ALA A 43 9.13 8.15 -5.98
C ALA A 43 8.52 7.65 -4.68
N PHE A 44 8.97 8.16 -3.55
CA PHE A 44 8.48 7.71 -2.25
C PHE A 44 7.03 8.11 -2.02
N PHE A 45 6.63 9.27 -2.48
CA PHE A 45 5.23 9.70 -2.41
C PHE A 45 4.32 8.75 -3.19
N GLU A 46 4.67 8.45 -4.43
CA GLU A 46 3.91 7.53 -5.28
C GLU A 46 3.87 6.11 -4.69
N LEU A 47 5.00 5.61 -4.20
CA LEU A 47 5.08 4.29 -3.60
C LEU A 47 4.21 4.20 -2.33
N SER A 48 4.21 5.24 -1.49
CA SER A 48 3.41 5.23 -0.29
C SER A 48 1.91 5.19 -0.60
N ILE A 49 1.47 5.94 -1.61
CA ILE A 49 0.07 5.89 -2.06
C ILE A 49 -0.28 4.50 -2.60
N GLY A 50 0.59 3.93 -3.43
CA GLY A 50 0.37 2.61 -4.00
C GLY A 50 0.29 1.52 -2.94
N PHE A 51 1.20 1.52 -1.98
CA PHE A 51 1.17 0.57 -0.86
C PHE A 51 -0.07 0.72 -0.01
N GLU A 52 -0.46 1.95 0.31
CA GLU A 52 -1.68 2.20 1.08
C GLU A 52 -2.90 1.59 0.39
N ARG A 53 -3.03 1.82 -0.92
CA ARG A 53 -4.15 1.27 -1.71
C ARG A 53 -4.14 -0.25 -1.74
N VAL A 54 -2.98 -0.87 -1.97
CA VAL A 54 -2.86 -2.33 -1.99
C VAL A 54 -3.22 -2.92 -0.63
N LEU A 55 -2.69 -2.36 0.44
CA LEU A 55 -2.96 -2.88 1.78
C LEU A 55 -4.44 -2.75 2.15
N LYS A 56 -5.07 -1.63 1.82
CA LYS A 56 -6.51 -1.46 2.04
C LYS A 56 -7.32 -2.46 1.20
N LEU A 57 -6.92 -2.71 -0.04
CA LEU A 57 -7.58 -3.72 -0.87
C LEU A 57 -7.50 -5.11 -0.26
N VAL A 58 -6.33 -5.49 0.29
CA VAL A 58 -6.17 -6.78 0.97
C VAL A 58 -7.18 -6.91 2.11
N LEU A 59 -7.33 -5.88 2.92
CA LEU A 59 -8.27 -5.89 4.05
C LEU A 59 -9.73 -5.96 3.58
N ILE A 60 -10.07 -5.20 2.55
CA ILE A 60 -11.43 -5.19 1.99
C ILE A 60 -11.77 -6.55 1.40
N LEU A 61 -10.89 -7.12 0.60
CA LEU A 61 -11.12 -8.42 -0.04
C LEU A 61 -11.20 -9.55 0.97
N ASP A 62 -10.35 -9.52 2.01
CA ASP A 62 -10.43 -10.50 3.09
C ASP A 62 -11.77 -10.42 3.83
N HIS A 63 -12.22 -9.21 4.16
CA HIS A 63 -13.52 -9.01 4.79
C HIS A 63 -14.66 -9.55 3.93
N MET A 64 -14.64 -9.24 2.63
CA MET A 64 -15.66 -9.72 1.69
C MET A 64 -15.65 -11.24 1.57
N ALA A 65 -14.48 -11.86 1.56
CA ALA A 65 -14.36 -13.32 1.47
C ALA A 65 -14.94 -14.02 2.71
N ARG A 66 -14.88 -13.38 3.88
CA ARG A 66 -15.43 -13.93 5.12
C ARG A 66 -16.90 -13.59 5.35
N ASN A 67 -17.44 -12.61 4.64
CA ASN A 67 -18.77 -12.06 4.87
C ASN A 67 -19.64 -12.09 3.60
N GLN A 68 -19.56 -13.18 2.84
CA GLN A 68 -20.42 -13.42 1.68
C GLN A 68 -20.39 -12.30 0.65
N LEU A 69 -19.19 -11.77 0.39
CA LEU A 69 -18.93 -10.69 -0.58
C LEU A 69 -19.54 -9.34 -0.19
N VAL A 70 -19.96 -9.19 1.06
CA VAL A 70 -20.40 -7.89 1.58
C VAL A 70 -19.16 -7.05 1.91
N PRO A 71 -19.04 -5.84 1.35
CA PRO A 71 -17.89 -4.98 1.66
C PRO A 71 -17.94 -4.51 3.12
N PRO A 72 -16.77 -4.19 3.73
CA PRO A 72 -16.75 -3.63 5.07
C PRO A 72 -17.38 -2.23 5.07
N ASP A 73 -17.79 -1.78 6.26
CA ASP A 73 -18.17 -0.39 6.44
C ASP A 73 -16.99 0.51 6.04
N SER A 74 -17.27 1.54 5.25
CA SER A 74 -16.23 2.48 4.79
C SER A 74 -15.45 3.07 5.97
N LYS A 75 -16.09 3.32 7.09
CA LYS A 75 -15.46 3.84 8.30
C LYS A 75 -14.37 2.92 8.83
N ALA A 76 -14.58 1.60 8.76
CA ALA A 76 -13.57 0.63 9.23
C ALA A 76 -12.26 0.74 8.46
N VAL A 77 -12.32 1.07 7.18
CA VAL A 77 -11.14 1.28 6.33
C VAL A 77 -10.58 2.69 6.51
N GLU A 78 -11.45 3.69 6.58
CA GLU A 78 -11.07 5.09 6.77
C GLU A 78 -10.33 5.33 8.08
N ASP A 79 -10.66 4.59 9.13
CA ASP A 79 -10.03 4.71 10.45
C ASP A 79 -8.54 4.39 10.40
N TYR A 80 -8.07 3.60 9.43
CA TYR A 80 -6.64 3.40 9.21
C TYR A 80 -5.96 4.65 8.67
N GLY A 81 -6.72 5.50 7.92
CA GLY A 81 -6.17 6.69 7.30
C GLY A 81 -4.95 6.36 6.45
N HIS A 82 -3.85 7.05 6.70
CA HIS A 82 -2.57 6.82 6.01
C HIS A 82 -1.55 6.09 6.89
N LYS A 83 -2.01 5.35 7.88
CA LYS A 83 -1.14 4.63 8.82
C LYS A 83 -0.64 3.34 8.19
N LEU A 84 0.40 3.43 7.39
CA LEU A 84 0.93 2.31 6.62
C LEU A 84 1.42 1.16 7.51
N ARG A 85 2.00 1.47 8.66
CA ARG A 85 2.44 0.44 9.60
C ARG A 85 1.26 -0.38 10.11
N ALA A 86 0.18 0.28 10.51
CA ALA A 86 -1.03 -0.39 10.99
C ALA A 86 -1.66 -1.22 9.87
N LEU A 87 -1.74 -0.68 8.66
CA LEU A 87 -2.24 -1.39 7.49
C LEU A 87 -1.39 -2.61 7.16
N PHE A 88 -0.07 -2.46 7.19
CA PHE A 88 0.86 -3.57 6.91
C PHE A 88 0.69 -4.68 7.94
N ASN A 89 0.64 -4.35 9.22
CA ASN A 89 0.46 -5.34 10.28
C ASN A 89 -0.88 -6.05 10.17
N ALA A 90 -1.95 -5.34 9.82
CA ALA A 90 -3.27 -5.93 9.58
C ALA A 90 -3.25 -6.89 8.39
N ALA A 91 -2.62 -6.49 7.27
CA ALA A 91 -2.48 -7.33 6.08
C ALA A 91 -1.62 -8.56 6.37
N LYS A 92 -0.57 -8.41 7.16
CA LYS A 92 0.28 -9.54 7.59
C LYS A 92 -0.53 -10.55 8.40
N SER A 93 -1.41 -10.08 9.28
CA SER A 93 -2.31 -10.94 10.05
C SER A 93 -3.29 -11.70 9.14
N VAL A 94 -3.80 -11.04 8.09
CA VAL A 94 -4.64 -11.68 7.08
C VAL A 94 -3.88 -12.80 6.37
N CYS A 95 -2.64 -12.55 5.97
CA CYS A 95 -1.79 -13.55 5.31
C CYS A 95 -1.55 -14.75 6.21
N ALA A 96 -1.25 -14.52 7.49
CA ALA A 96 -1.04 -15.59 8.46
C ALA A 96 -2.30 -16.44 8.63
N ALA A 97 -3.48 -15.83 8.73
CA ALA A 97 -4.75 -16.52 8.86
C ALA A 97 -5.09 -17.37 7.63
N ARG A 98 -4.57 -17.02 6.46
CA ARG A 98 -4.78 -17.75 5.21
C ARG A 98 -3.62 -18.66 4.81
N ASN A 99 -2.67 -18.88 5.73
CA ASN A 99 -1.48 -19.72 5.50
C ASN A 99 -0.59 -19.20 4.36
N VAL A 100 -0.57 -17.90 4.13
CA VAL A 100 0.35 -17.26 3.18
C VAL A 100 1.62 -16.89 3.93
N THR A 101 2.73 -17.51 3.60
CA THR A 101 4.00 -17.36 4.33
C THR A 101 4.96 -16.34 3.72
N ALA A 102 4.61 -15.76 2.59
CA ALA A 102 5.48 -14.85 1.85
C ALA A 102 5.93 -13.63 2.67
N LEU A 103 5.13 -13.20 3.68
CA LEU A 103 5.42 -12.04 4.50
C LEU A 103 5.96 -12.38 5.89
N ASP A 104 6.15 -13.67 6.21
CA ASP A 104 6.52 -14.09 7.57
C ASP A 104 7.87 -13.52 8.01
N GLY A 105 8.81 -13.35 7.09
CA GLY A 105 10.11 -12.78 7.37
C GLY A 105 10.16 -11.25 7.40
N PHE A 106 9.07 -10.60 7.05
CA PHE A 106 9.02 -9.14 6.98
C PHE A 106 8.35 -8.55 8.21
N GLN A 107 8.90 -7.46 8.68
CA GLN A 107 8.32 -6.67 9.76
C GLN A 107 8.05 -5.26 9.26
N ALA A 108 7.13 -4.55 9.91
CA ALA A 108 6.80 -3.17 9.53
C ALA A 108 8.05 -2.28 9.51
N GLU A 109 8.98 -2.55 10.41
CA GLU A 109 10.25 -1.82 10.52
C GLU A 109 11.19 -2.07 9.34
N SER A 110 10.97 -3.16 8.58
CA SER A 110 11.75 -3.47 7.39
C SER A 110 11.37 -2.63 6.17
N LEU A 111 10.19 -2.02 6.21
CA LEU A 111 9.77 -1.12 5.14
C LEU A 111 10.56 0.18 5.22
N PRO A 112 10.85 0.82 4.10
CA PRO A 112 11.50 2.13 4.13
C PRO A 112 10.74 3.10 5.03
N ILE A 113 11.45 3.80 5.90
CA ILE A 113 10.87 4.73 6.88
C ILE A 113 9.95 5.73 6.21
N VAL A 114 10.32 6.19 5.02
CA VAL A 114 9.54 7.15 4.24
C VAL A 114 8.16 6.61 3.86
N ILE A 115 8.05 5.30 3.65
CA ILE A 115 6.76 4.66 3.33
C ILE A 115 5.92 4.49 4.58
N LEU A 116 6.57 4.21 5.72
CA LEU A 116 5.87 3.91 6.97
C LEU A 116 5.43 5.14 7.75
N GLY A 117 6.09 6.27 7.60
CA GLY A 117 5.77 7.36 8.50
C GLY A 117 6.31 8.71 8.10
N PHE A 118 5.95 9.27 7.02
CA PHE A 118 6.19 10.70 6.75
C PHE A 118 7.58 11.23 7.07
N GLY A 119 8.51 10.33 7.47
CA GLY A 119 9.88 10.65 7.79
C GLY A 119 10.79 10.27 6.65
N LEU A 120 11.46 11.22 6.05
CA LEU A 120 12.50 10.93 5.08
C LEU A 120 13.70 10.32 5.78
N PRO A 121 14.40 9.36 5.14
CA PRO A 121 15.68 8.90 5.65
C PRO A 121 16.62 10.08 5.87
N PRO A 122 17.54 9.99 6.83
CA PRO A 122 18.42 11.12 7.17
C PRO A 122 19.15 11.73 5.97
N PHE A 123 19.57 10.88 5.01
CA PHE A 123 20.29 11.33 3.83
C PHE A 123 19.43 12.10 2.83
N LEU A 124 18.10 12.03 2.96
CA LEU A 124 17.15 12.78 2.13
C LEU A 124 16.59 14.01 2.82
N ARG A 125 16.90 14.19 4.11
CA ARG A 125 16.46 15.39 4.82
C ARG A 125 17.30 16.57 4.37
N THR A 126 16.64 17.56 3.82
CA THR A 126 17.29 18.84 3.54
C THR A 126 17.31 19.65 4.83
N HIS A 127 18.48 20.10 5.16
CA HIS A 127 18.64 21.03 6.29
C HIS A 127 18.29 22.42 5.85
#